data_d93863fe85cd6e12ae5a4149ee70f0ab
#
_entry.id   d93863fe85cd6e12ae5a4149ee70f0ab
#
_cell.length_a   1.000
_cell.length_b   1.000
_cell.length_c   1.000
_cell.angle_alpha   90.00
_cell.angle_beta   90.00
_cell.angle_gamma   90.00
#
_symmetry.space_group_name_H-M   'P 1'
#
loop_
_entity.id
_entity.type
_entity.pdbx_description
1 polymer ?
#
loop_
_entity_poly.entity_id
_entity_poly.type
_entity_poly.pdbx_seq_one_letter_code
_entity_poly.pdbx_strand_id
1 'polypeptide(L)'
;MNRQNLAALVAAIAAIVGVGLGAYGLYRSTTTQRDLTTAMATMDASSAQNQVVADRLGIATLQPAQATDVANVALDPADVPPPITRTEPTTVQVTLTAKEVVAELADGTTYAFWTFDGTVPGPMVRVMEGDTVEFTLINDLSSVNGHNIDFHAVNGPGGGAEVTNVAPGETATFTWKALHAGAFVYHCAFPPPMHHIAQGMYGAIVVEPVGGLPPVDREFYIMQGDWYTAGRLGNQGHQTFSNEKALAELPEYYTFNGHVNALTKLYPLQAEVGETVRVFFGVGGPNKGSNFHIIGEVFDRVYS
;
A
#
# COMPACT_ATOMS: atom_id res chain seq x y z
N MET A 1 16.16 36.07 58.21
CA MET A 1 14.85 36.05 57.51
C MET A 1 13.94 35.11 58.30
N ASN A 2 12.78 35.60 58.78
CA ASN A 2 11.84 34.81 59.58
C ASN A 2 11.17 33.74 58.66
N ARG A 3 10.84 32.56 59.23
CA ARG A 3 10.20 31.45 58.48
C ARG A 3 8.93 31.87 57.72
N GLN A 4 8.19 32.81 58.23
CA GLN A 4 7.01 33.40 57.57
C GLN A 4 7.37 34.18 56.31
N ASN A 5 8.47 34.95 56.33
CA ASN A 5 8.92 35.70 55.14
C ASN A 5 9.49 34.78 54.04
N LEU A 6 10.10 33.65 54.42
CA LEU A 6 10.58 32.66 53.46
C LEU A 6 9.40 31.95 52.78
N ALA A 7 8.36 31.57 53.51
CA ALA A 7 7.17 30.95 52.98
C ALA A 7 6.41 31.88 52.01
N ALA A 8 6.29 33.15 52.33
CA ALA A 8 5.67 34.15 51.47
C ALA A 8 6.48 34.38 50.18
N LEU A 9 7.82 34.38 50.25
CA LEU A 9 8.69 34.49 49.07
C LEU A 9 8.58 33.26 48.15
N VAL A 10 8.56 32.06 48.71
CA VAL A 10 8.40 30.83 47.94
C VAL A 10 7.03 30.76 47.26
N ALA A 11 5.96 31.18 47.97
CA ALA A 11 4.61 31.23 47.38
C ALA A 11 4.52 32.27 46.24
N ALA A 12 5.15 33.43 46.37
CA ALA A 12 5.19 34.44 45.33
C ALA A 12 5.95 33.99 44.09
N ILE A 13 7.09 33.30 44.25
CA ILE A 13 7.87 32.73 43.14
C ILE A 13 7.07 31.63 42.44
N ALA A 14 6.41 30.74 43.17
CA ALA A 14 5.59 29.69 42.59
C ALA A 14 4.40 30.23 41.77
N ALA A 15 3.77 31.32 42.26
CA ALA A 15 2.70 31.99 41.53
C ALA A 15 3.19 32.66 40.24
N ILE A 16 4.35 33.31 40.25
CA ILE A 16 4.94 33.93 39.04
C ILE A 16 5.33 32.88 38.01
N VAL A 17 5.94 31.76 38.42
CA VAL A 17 6.31 30.68 37.54
C VAL A 17 5.05 30.00 36.96
N GLY A 18 4.01 29.78 37.76
CA GLY A 18 2.74 29.21 37.30
C GLY A 18 2.04 30.07 36.26
N VAL A 19 2.00 31.39 36.46
CA VAL A 19 1.44 32.36 35.50
C VAL A 19 2.30 32.42 34.22
N GLY A 20 3.62 32.39 34.34
CA GLY A 20 4.54 32.39 33.20
C GLY A 20 4.40 31.13 32.32
N LEU A 21 4.29 29.95 32.90
CA LEU A 21 4.08 28.69 32.18
C LEU A 21 2.69 28.63 31.54
N GLY A 22 1.66 29.12 32.24
CA GLY A 22 0.31 29.21 31.67
C GLY A 22 0.22 30.18 30.50
N ALA A 23 0.84 31.36 30.61
CA ALA A 23 0.90 32.36 29.53
C ALA A 23 1.70 31.85 28.32
N TYR A 24 2.82 31.15 28.55
CA TYR A 24 3.62 30.55 27.49
C TYR A 24 2.87 29.41 26.79
N GLY A 25 2.16 28.55 27.53
CA GLY A 25 1.33 27.49 26.97
C GLY A 25 0.18 28.05 26.12
N LEU A 26 -0.50 29.09 26.57
CA LEU A 26 -1.55 29.78 25.80
C LEU A 26 -0.97 30.49 24.58
N TYR A 27 0.18 31.14 24.69
CA TYR A 27 0.86 31.79 23.56
C TYR A 27 1.26 30.76 22.49
N ARG A 28 1.86 29.63 22.87
CA ARG A 28 2.19 28.54 21.94
C ARG A 28 0.95 27.97 21.28
N SER A 29 -0.11 27.70 22.03
CA SER A 29 -1.37 27.17 21.50
C SER A 29 -2.01 28.11 20.48
N THR A 30 -2.07 29.40 20.77
CA THR A 30 -2.65 30.41 19.86
C THR A 30 -1.79 30.66 18.63
N THR A 31 -0.45 30.60 18.75
CA THR A 31 0.46 30.72 17.60
C THR A 31 0.31 29.54 16.65
N THR A 32 0.32 28.32 17.19
CA THR A 32 0.13 27.10 16.39
C THR A 32 -1.23 27.08 15.69
N GLN A 33 -2.28 27.54 16.35
CA GLN A 33 -3.62 27.61 15.80
C GLN A 33 -3.75 28.70 14.72
N ARG A 34 -3.08 29.84 14.87
CA ARG A 34 -2.98 30.88 13.84
C ARG A 34 -2.19 30.40 12.62
N ASP A 35 -1.07 29.73 12.82
CA ASP A 35 -0.24 29.20 11.75
C ASP A 35 -1.00 28.15 10.95
N LEU A 36 -1.75 27.26 11.61
CA LEU A 36 -2.64 26.29 10.98
C LEU A 36 -3.76 26.97 10.18
N THR A 37 -4.41 27.98 10.76
CA THR A 37 -5.50 28.71 10.07
C THR A 37 -4.98 29.48 8.86
N THR A 38 -3.79 30.08 8.97
CA THR A 38 -3.15 30.79 7.86
C THR A 38 -2.70 29.80 6.76
N ALA A 39 -2.14 28.67 7.15
CA ALA A 39 -1.79 27.60 6.20
C ALA A 39 -3.03 27.04 5.47
N MET A 40 -4.12 26.80 6.17
CA MET A 40 -5.39 26.37 5.57
C MET A 40 -5.96 27.42 4.61
N ALA A 41 -5.97 28.69 4.98
CA ALA A 41 -6.46 29.78 4.12
C ALA A 41 -5.59 29.98 2.87
N THR A 42 -4.26 29.80 2.96
CA THR A 42 -3.36 29.86 1.79
C THR A 42 -3.56 28.66 0.86
N MET A 43 -3.92 27.49 1.40
CA MET A 43 -4.20 26.29 0.61
C MET A 43 -5.56 26.38 -0.10
N ASP A 44 -6.59 26.92 0.54
CA ASP A 44 -7.88 27.19 -0.10
C ASP A 44 -7.74 28.23 -1.22
N ALA A 45 -6.94 29.25 -1.02
CA ALA A 45 -6.64 30.24 -2.08
C ALA A 45 -5.86 29.63 -3.25
N SER A 46 -4.92 28.71 -2.97
CA SER A 46 -4.18 27.98 -4.02
C SER A 46 -5.07 27.02 -4.81
N SER A 47 -5.98 26.31 -4.15
CA SER A 47 -6.93 25.41 -4.81
C SER A 47 -7.92 26.21 -5.67
N ALA A 48 -8.43 27.32 -5.19
CA ALA A 48 -9.30 28.24 -5.95
C ALA A 48 -8.57 28.82 -7.17
N GLN A 49 -7.29 29.15 -7.05
CA GLN A 49 -6.48 29.69 -8.13
C GLN A 49 -6.17 28.64 -9.20
N ASN A 50 -5.92 27.40 -8.79
CA ASN A 50 -5.77 26.27 -9.70
C ASN A 50 -7.08 25.95 -10.44
N GLN A 51 -8.23 26.07 -9.79
CA GLN A 51 -9.55 25.92 -10.41
C GLN A 51 -9.76 27.00 -11.50
N VAL A 52 -9.46 28.25 -11.20
CA VAL A 52 -9.57 29.34 -12.19
C VAL A 52 -8.64 29.14 -13.39
N VAL A 53 -7.46 28.60 -13.18
CA VAL A 53 -6.51 28.25 -14.26
C VAL A 53 -7.06 27.09 -15.10
N ALA A 54 -7.59 26.04 -14.46
CA ALA A 54 -8.21 24.91 -15.14
C ALA A 54 -9.40 25.34 -16.00
N ASP A 55 -10.28 26.20 -15.47
CA ASP A 55 -11.44 26.76 -16.20
C ASP A 55 -11.00 27.61 -17.41
N ARG A 56 -9.93 28.40 -17.29
CA ARG A 56 -9.38 29.23 -18.38
C ARG A 56 -8.72 28.41 -19.48
N LEU A 57 -8.17 27.25 -19.14
CA LEU A 57 -7.51 26.35 -20.10
C LEU A 57 -8.48 25.36 -20.74
N GLY A 58 -9.79 25.40 -20.40
CA GLY A 58 -10.78 24.45 -20.88
C GLY A 58 -10.50 23.01 -20.44
N ILE A 59 -9.66 22.84 -19.40
CA ILE A 59 -9.44 21.55 -18.78
C ILE A 59 -10.74 21.25 -18.03
N ALA A 60 -11.51 20.29 -18.54
CA ALA A 60 -12.74 19.84 -17.88
C ALA A 60 -12.37 19.50 -16.42
N THR A 61 -12.98 20.23 -15.47
CA THR A 61 -12.92 19.82 -14.06
C THR A 61 -13.50 18.43 -14.03
N LEU A 62 -12.66 17.45 -13.73
CA LEU A 62 -13.13 16.09 -13.55
C LEU A 62 -14.16 16.14 -12.43
N GLN A 63 -15.43 15.96 -12.81
CA GLN A 63 -16.52 15.83 -11.84
C GLN A 63 -16.11 14.70 -10.88
N PRO A 64 -16.34 14.84 -9.58
CA PRO A 64 -16.15 13.74 -8.65
C PRO A 64 -16.81 12.50 -9.25
N ALA A 65 -16.08 11.41 -9.43
CA ALA A 65 -16.66 10.16 -9.85
C ALA A 65 -17.77 9.82 -8.85
N GLN A 66 -19.00 9.76 -9.33
CA GLN A 66 -20.11 9.32 -8.48
C GLN A 66 -19.89 7.83 -8.22
N ALA A 67 -19.71 7.46 -6.98
CA ALA A 67 -19.19 6.19 -6.50
C ALA A 67 -20.10 4.95 -6.73
N THR A 68 -21.10 5.03 -7.60
CA THR A 68 -22.08 3.95 -7.77
C THR A 68 -21.67 2.83 -8.72
N ASP A 69 -20.60 3.01 -9.54
CA ASP A 69 -20.15 2.02 -10.52
C ASP A 69 -18.63 1.93 -10.64
N VAL A 70 -17.88 2.23 -9.58
CA VAL A 70 -16.42 2.17 -9.62
C VAL A 70 -15.96 0.77 -9.24
N ALA A 71 -14.99 0.23 -9.99
CA ALA A 71 -14.40 -1.07 -9.72
C ALA A 71 -13.84 -1.16 -8.29
N ASN A 72 -13.94 -2.32 -7.66
CA ASN A 72 -13.22 -2.63 -6.43
C ASN A 72 -11.92 -3.36 -6.79
N VAL A 73 -10.78 -2.82 -6.38
CA VAL A 73 -9.46 -3.45 -6.58
C VAL A 73 -8.97 -4.21 -5.36
N ALA A 74 -9.66 -4.10 -4.22
CA ALA A 74 -9.24 -4.77 -3.01
C ALA A 74 -9.29 -6.29 -3.19
N LEU A 75 -8.16 -6.96 -3.00
CA LEU A 75 -8.08 -8.41 -3.01
C LEU A 75 -8.66 -8.97 -1.72
N ASP A 76 -9.56 -9.96 -1.84
CA ASP A 76 -10.00 -10.74 -0.68
C ASP A 76 -8.78 -11.46 -0.06
N PRO A 77 -8.46 -11.24 1.20
CA PRO A 77 -7.33 -11.89 1.85
C PRO A 77 -7.45 -13.43 1.91
N ALA A 78 -8.65 -13.98 1.76
CA ALA A 78 -8.88 -15.42 1.69
C ALA A 78 -8.64 -15.99 0.28
N ASP A 79 -8.45 -15.15 -0.73
CA ASP A 79 -8.11 -15.59 -2.09
C ASP A 79 -6.62 -15.99 -2.15
N VAL A 80 -6.34 -17.16 -1.61
CA VAL A 80 -5.02 -17.77 -1.51
C VAL A 80 -5.01 -19.04 -2.35
N PRO A 81 -4.04 -19.24 -3.26
CA PRO A 81 -3.91 -20.49 -3.97
C PRO A 81 -3.79 -21.70 -3.01
N PRO A 82 -4.40 -22.83 -3.30
CA PRO A 82 -4.41 -23.98 -2.39
C PRO A 82 -2.98 -24.46 -2.07
N PRO A 83 -2.75 -25.05 -0.89
CA PRO A 83 -1.48 -25.63 -0.50
C PRO A 83 -1.02 -26.67 -1.53
N ILE A 84 0.29 -26.72 -1.79
CA ILE A 84 0.88 -27.68 -2.72
C ILE A 84 0.89 -29.07 -2.08
N THR A 85 0.24 -30.02 -2.71
CA THR A 85 0.14 -31.41 -2.21
C THR A 85 1.11 -32.39 -2.88
N ARG A 86 1.75 -31.98 -3.99
CA ARG A 86 2.77 -32.79 -4.66
C ARG A 86 4.08 -32.78 -3.88
N THR A 87 4.86 -33.83 -4.03
CA THR A 87 6.14 -34.01 -3.33
C THR A 87 7.36 -33.77 -4.22
N GLU A 88 7.14 -33.67 -5.54
CA GLU A 88 8.21 -33.49 -6.52
C GLU A 88 8.02 -32.18 -7.28
N PRO A 89 9.14 -31.50 -7.64
CA PRO A 89 9.11 -30.34 -8.51
C PRO A 89 8.55 -30.66 -9.89
N THR A 90 7.89 -29.68 -10.50
CA THR A 90 7.32 -29.78 -11.84
C THR A 90 7.47 -28.48 -12.62
N THR A 91 7.00 -28.47 -13.87
CA THR A 91 6.81 -27.22 -14.60
C THR A 91 5.45 -26.63 -14.27
N VAL A 92 5.45 -25.36 -13.84
CA VAL A 92 4.25 -24.61 -13.46
C VAL A 92 4.07 -23.43 -14.42
N GLN A 93 2.85 -23.29 -14.96
CA GLN A 93 2.46 -22.14 -15.78
C GLN A 93 1.90 -21.05 -14.89
N VAL A 94 2.43 -19.82 -15.00
CA VAL A 94 1.94 -18.65 -14.28
C VAL A 94 1.69 -17.54 -15.29
N THR A 95 0.50 -16.97 -15.28
CA THR A 95 0.16 -15.84 -16.13
C THR A 95 -0.39 -14.71 -15.27
N LEU A 96 0.11 -13.49 -15.50
CA LEU A 96 -0.44 -12.27 -14.90
C LEU A 96 -0.73 -11.26 -16.01
N THR A 97 -1.80 -10.47 -15.82
CA THR A 97 -2.18 -9.41 -16.75
C THR A 97 -1.97 -8.05 -16.08
N ALA A 98 -1.08 -7.23 -16.61
CA ALA A 98 -0.98 -5.83 -16.23
C ALA A 98 -2.20 -5.07 -16.75
N LYS A 99 -2.89 -4.35 -15.85
CA LYS A 99 -4.13 -3.64 -16.17
C LYS A 99 -4.24 -2.35 -15.37
N GLU A 100 -4.59 -1.26 -16.06
CA GLU A 100 -4.84 0.03 -15.44
C GLU A 100 -6.35 0.23 -15.23
N VAL A 101 -6.75 0.58 -14.01
CA VAL A 101 -8.17 0.73 -13.65
C VAL A 101 -8.37 1.94 -12.75
N VAL A 102 -9.51 2.63 -12.91
CA VAL A 102 -9.96 3.62 -11.92
C VAL A 102 -10.86 2.90 -10.93
N ALA A 103 -10.50 2.98 -9.64
CA ALA A 103 -11.21 2.28 -8.58
C ALA A 103 -11.26 3.11 -7.30
N GLU A 104 -12.06 2.67 -6.35
CA GLU A 104 -12.16 3.33 -5.05
C GLU A 104 -10.95 2.98 -4.18
N LEU A 105 -10.30 4.01 -3.61
CA LEU A 105 -9.23 3.89 -2.63
C LEU A 105 -9.79 4.01 -1.20
N ALA A 106 -10.77 4.85 -1.02
CA ALA A 106 -11.49 5.12 0.22
C ALA A 106 -12.89 5.64 -0.10
N ASP A 107 -13.79 5.61 0.88
CA ASP A 107 -15.18 6.07 0.72
C ASP A 107 -15.22 7.43 -0.01
N GLY A 108 -15.75 7.46 -1.23
CA GLY A 108 -15.86 8.65 -2.09
C GLY A 108 -14.55 9.18 -2.70
N THR A 109 -13.45 8.45 -2.57
CA THR A 109 -12.14 8.78 -3.14
C THR A 109 -11.73 7.72 -4.14
N THR A 110 -11.60 8.09 -5.42
CA THR A 110 -11.10 7.19 -6.46
C THR A 110 -9.66 7.49 -6.83
N TYR A 111 -8.96 6.49 -7.35
CA TYR A 111 -7.57 6.57 -7.76
C TYR A 111 -7.34 5.78 -9.05
N ALA A 112 -6.35 6.19 -9.86
CA ALA A 112 -5.93 5.43 -11.02
C ALA A 112 -4.93 4.36 -10.57
N PHE A 113 -5.42 3.14 -10.36
CA PHE A 113 -4.59 2.00 -10.00
C PHE A 113 -3.97 1.37 -11.23
N TRP A 114 -2.73 0.92 -11.09
CA TRP A 114 -2.08 0.00 -12.00
C TRP A 114 -1.93 -1.33 -11.27
N THR A 115 -2.35 -2.39 -11.88
CA THR A 115 -2.58 -3.66 -11.17
C THR A 115 -1.98 -4.84 -11.93
N PHE A 116 -1.82 -5.94 -11.21
CA PHE A 116 -1.76 -7.28 -11.83
C PHE A 116 -3.12 -7.95 -11.61
N ASP A 117 -3.74 -8.41 -12.71
CA ASP A 117 -5.07 -9.06 -12.77
C ASP A 117 -6.22 -8.22 -12.20
N GLY A 118 -6.07 -6.89 -12.13
CA GLY A 118 -7.13 -5.97 -11.70
C GLY A 118 -7.29 -5.83 -10.20
N THR A 119 -6.40 -6.40 -9.39
CA THR A 119 -6.46 -6.35 -7.92
C THR A 119 -5.20 -5.74 -7.30
N VAL A 120 -5.33 -5.29 -6.04
CA VAL A 120 -4.23 -4.84 -5.20
C VAL A 120 -4.34 -5.49 -3.82
N PRO A 121 -3.32 -6.23 -3.40
CA PRO A 121 -2.16 -6.63 -4.20
C PRO A 121 -2.57 -7.46 -5.43
N GLY A 122 -1.64 -7.67 -6.36
CA GLY A 122 -1.81 -8.69 -7.39
C GLY A 122 -1.92 -10.08 -6.76
N PRO A 123 -2.44 -11.08 -7.50
CA PRO A 123 -2.65 -12.43 -6.99
C PRO A 123 -1.40 -13.03 -6.35
N MET A 124 -1.56 -13.79 -5.29
CA MET A 124 -0.44 -14.55 -4.72
C MET A 124 -0.04 -15.67 -5.69
N VAL A 125 1.22 -15.71 -6.07
CA VAL A 125 1.79 -16.82 -6.83
C VAL A 125 2.32 -17.87 -5.84
N ARG A 126 2.00 -19.14 -6.05
CA ARG A 126 2.41 -20.23 -5.16
C ARG A 126 3.08 -21.35 -5.95
N VAL A 127 4.34 -21.61 -5.68
CA VAL A 127 5.17 -22.62 -6.35
C VAL A 127 5.99 -23.39 -5.30
N MET A 128 6.65 -24.48 -5.71
CA MET A 128 7.50 -25.26 -4.82
C MET A 128 8.98 -25.09 -5.20
N GLU A 129 9.85 -25.18 -4.21
CA GLU A 129 11.28 -25.22 -4.42
C GLU A 129 11.66 -26.33 -5.43
N GLY A 130 12.45 -25.97 -6.43
CA GLY A 130 12.80 -26.84 -7.54
C GLY A 130 11.89 -26.77 -8.76
N ASP A 131 10.73 -26.11 -8.68
CA ASP A 131 9.85 -25.93 -9.84
C ASP A 131 10.53 -25.13 -10.95
N THR A 132 10.18 -25.49 -12.17
CA THR A 132 10.42 -24.64 -13.34
C THR A 132 9.16 -23.83 -13.60
N VAL A 133 9.26 -22.51 -13.51
CA VAL A 133 8.13 -21.60 -13.74
C VAL A 133 8.21 -21.04 -15.14
N GLU A 134 7.21 -21.32 -15.96
CA GLU A 134 7.00 -20.69 -17.26
C GLU A 134 6.01 -19.54 -17.07
N PHE A 135 6.55 -18.36 -17.01
CA PHE A 135 5.80 -17.14 -16.70
C PHE A 135 5.41 -16.39 -17.98
N THR A 136 4.19 -15.88 -17.99
CA THR A 136 3.65 -15.01 -19.05
C THR A 136 3.12 -13.72 -18.45
N LEU A 137 3.61 -12.57 -18.93
CA LEU A 137 3.03 -11.26 -18.67
C LEU A 137 2.27 -10.78 -19.90
N ILE A 138 1.02 -10.42 -19.70
CA ILE A 138 0.18 -9.77 -20.71
C ILE A 138 -0.03 -8.32 -20.27
N ASN A 139 0.19 -7.34 -21.15
CA ASN A 139 -0.26 -5.99 -20.88
C ASN A 139 -1.60 -5.77 -21.59
N ASP A 140 -2.66 -5.51 -20.81
CA ASP A 140 -4.00 -5.32 -21.35
C ASP A 140 -4.02 -4.20 -22.40
N LEU A 141 -4.75 -4.41 -23.48
CA LEU A 141 -4.84 -3.43 -24.58
C LEU A 141 -5.39 -2.06 -24.13
N SER A 142 -6.17 -2.03 -23.05
CA SER A 142 -6.71 -0.78 -22.46
C SER A 142 -5.71 -0.01 -21.61
N SER A 143 -4.56 -0.59 -21.27
CA SER A 143 -3.48 0.10 -20.58
C SER A 143 -2.91 1.25 -21.41
N VAL A 144 -2.37 2.26 -20.74
CA VAL A 144 -1.72 3.40 -21.38
C VAL A 144 -0.20 3.29 -21.31
N ASN A 145 0.31 2.63 -20.27
CA ASN A 145 1.74 2.53 -20.00
C ASN A 145 2.31 1.16 -20.37
N GLY A 146 3.63 1.14 -20.59
CA GLY A 146 4.38 -0.10 -20.62
C GLY A 146 4.55 -0.67 -19.21
N HIS A 147 4.57 -1.98 -19.10
CA HIS A 147 4.75 -2.69 -17.82
C HIS A 147 5.76 -3.82 -17.97
N ASN A 148 6.29 -4.29 -16.85
CA ASN A 148 7.11 -5.48 -16.75
C ASN A 148 6.91 -6.15 -15.38
N ILE A 149 7.69 -7.16 -15.05
CA ILE A 149 7.66 -7.79 -13.74
C ILE A 149 9.05 -8.14 -13.24
N ASP A 150 9.31 -7.84 -11.99
CA ASP A 150 10.47 -8.26 -11.20
C ASP A 150 9.99 -9.20 -10.09
N PHE A 151 10.42 -10.46 -10.13
CA PHE A 151 10.21 -11.43 -9.05
C PHE A 151 11.45 -11.50 -8.17
N HIS A 152 11.34 -11.12 -6.91
CA HIS A 152 12.44 -11.27 -5.94
C HIS A 152 12.81 -12.74 -5.64
N ALA A 153 11.99 -13.69 -6.05
CA ALA A 153 12.30 -15.12 -6.01
C ALA A 153 13.24 -15.58 -7.14
N VAL A 154 13.45 -14.75 -8.16
CA VAL A 154 14.29 -15.08 -9.32
C VAL A 154 15.74 -14.68 -9.07
N ASN A 155 16.64 -15.65 -9.14
CA ASN A 155 18.08 -15.40 -9.06
C ASN A 155 18.62 -14.96 -10.42
N GLY A 156 18.65 -13.65 -10.64
CA GLY A 156 19.15 -13.08 -11.90
C GLY A 156 18.92 -11.57 -11.98
N PRO A 157 19.52 -10.89 -12.96
CA PRO A 157 19.35 -9.45 -13.12
C PRO A 157 17.89 -9.05 -13.29
N GLY A 158 17.39 -8.15 -12.44
CA GLY A 158 16.05 -7.58 -12.53
C GLY A 158 14.90 -8.59 -12.44
N GLY A 159 15.10 -9.77 -11.84
CA GLY A 159 14.01 -10.71 -11.52
C GLY A 159 13.07 -11.10 -12.67
N GLY A 160 13.48 -10.88 -13.93
CA GLY A 160 12.68 -11.03 -15.13
C GLY A 160 12.30 -9.71 -15.82
N ALA A 161 12.51 -8.55 -15.18
CA ALA A 161 12.08 -7.26 -15.70
C ALA A 161 12.70 -6.92 -17.06
N GLU A 162 13.96 -7.31 -17.30
CA GLU A 162 14.65 -7.01 -18.56
C GLU A 162 14.01 -7.70 -19.78
N VAL A 163 13.35 -8.85 -19.58
CA VAL A 163 12.80 -9.69 -20.64
C VAL A 163 11.27 -9.66 -20.71
N THR A 164 10.65 -8.89 -19.83
CA THR A 164 9.18 -8.80 -19.75
C THR A 164 8.64 -7.38 -20.00
N ASN A 165 9.44 -6.51 -20.63
CA ASN A 165 8.94 -5.19 -21.03
C ASN A 165 7.88 -5.34 -22.13
N VAL A 166 6.64 -5.00 -21.82
CA VAL A 166 5.49 -5.11 -22.73
C VAL A 166 4.74 -3.79 -22.85
N ALA A 167 4.53 -3.34 -24.08
CA ALA A 167 3.62 -2.24 -24.39
C ALA A 167 2.15 -2.71 -24.32
N PRO A 168 1.16 -1.81 -24.27
CA PRO A 168 -0.25 -2.18 -24.31
C PRO A 168 -0.59 -3.14 -25.45
N GLY A 169 -1.24 -4.25 -25.13
CA GLY A 169 -1.59 -5.34 -26.05
C GLY A 169 -0.47 -6.33 -26.34
N GLU A 170 0.72 -6.13 -25.80
CA GLU A 170 1.84 -7.08 -25.96
C GLU A 170 1.88 -8.13 -24.85
N THR A 171 2.62 -9.21 -25.13
CA THR A 171 2.84 -10.33 -24.23
C THR A 171 4.31 -10.71 -24.24
N ALA A 172 4.87 -11.02 -23.09
CA ALA A 172 6.21 -11.56 -22.94
C ALA A 172 6.21 -12.80 -22.05
N THR A 173 7.15 -13.71 -22.31
CA THR A 173 7.32 -14.94 -21.53
C THR A 173 8.77 -15.12 -21.14
N PHE A 174 9.01 -15.68 -19.96
CA PHE A 174 10.32 -16.19 -19.59
C PHE A 174 10.21 -17.38 -18.66
N THR A 175 11.26 -18.19 -18.62
CA THR A 175 11.31 -19.39 -17.79
C THR A 175 12.41 -19.24 -16.74
N TRP A 176 12.10 -19.60 -15.50
CA TRP A 176 13.03 -19.57 -14.40
C TRP A 176 12.81 -20.74 -13.44
N LYS A 177 13.75 -20.96 -12.54
CA LYS A 177 13.68 -22.04 -11.56
C LYS A 177 13.57 -21.50 -10.16
N ALA A 178 12.61 -21.97 -9.36
CA ALA A 178 12.42 -21.62 -7.98
C ALA A 178 13.51 -22.32 -7.14
N LEU A 179 14.56 -21.58 -6.75
CA LEU A 179 15.76 -22.16 -6.11
C LEU A 179 15.74 -22.13 -4.60
N HIS A 180 14.94 -21.26 -4.01
CA HIS A 180 14.93 -21.03 -2.56
C HIS A 180 13.51 -20.93 -2.05
N ALA A 181 13.17 -21.71 -1.03
CA ALA A 181 11.92 -21.56 -0.30
C ALA A 181 11.86 -20.22 0.45
N GLY A 182 10.68 -19.60 0.47
CA GLY A 182 10.45 -18.31 1.13
C GLY A 182 9.23 -17.58 0.60
N ALA A 183 8.91 -16.45 1.22
CA ALA A 183 7.92 -15.50 0.72
C ALA A 183 8.66 -14.28 0.17
N PHE A 184 8.38 -13.92 -1.09
CA PHE A 184 9.06 -12.85 -1.80
C PHE A 184 8.04 -11.90 -2.40
N VAL A 185 8.43 -10.65 -2.59
CA VAL A 185 7.64 -9.67 -3.35
C VAL A 185 7.85 -9.89 -4.85
N TYR A 186 6.84 -9.61 -5.64
CA TYR A 186 6.99 -9.26 -7.05
C TYR A 186 6.40 -7.89 -7.30
N HIS A 187 6.90 -7.16 -8.26
CA HIS A 187 6.39 -5.83 -8.61
C HIS A 187 6.74 -5.44 -10.06
N CYS A 188 6.10 -4.39 -10.55
CA CYS A 188 6.53 -3.78 -11.79
C CYS A 188 7.79 -2.96 -11.56
N ALA A 189 8.81 -3.20 -12.37
CA ALA A 189 10.08 -2.47 -12.36
C ALA A 189 10.26 -1.61 -13.63
N PHE A 190 9.20 -1.37 -14.39
CA PHE A 190 9.24 -0.47 -15.55
C PHE A 190 9.57 0.95 -15.11
N PRO A 191 10.50 1.65 -15.80
CA PRO A 191 10.94 2.98 -15.36
C PRO A 191 9.86 4.07 -15.45
N PRO A 192 9.66 4.87 -14.40
CA PRO A 192 10.30 4.80 -13.09
C PRO A 192 9.56 3.82 -12.14
N PRO A 193 10.25 2.81 -11.58
CA PRO A 193 9.62 1.74 -10.79
C PRO A 193 8.74 2.23 -9.64
N MET A 194 9.17 3.30 -8.96
CA MET A 194 8.43 3.89 -7.85
C MET A 194 7.00 4.28 -8.25
N HIS A 195 6.77 4.80 -9.47
CA HIS A 195 5.43 5.15 -9.94
C HIS A 195 4.53 3.93 -10.05
N HIS A 196 5.05 2.85 -10.65
CA HIS A 196 4.29 1.62 -10.87
C HIS A 196 3.91 0.95 -9.56
N ILE A 197 4.86 0.85 -8.63
CA ILE A 197 4.62 0.29 -7.30
C ILE A 197 3.64 1.16 -6.51
N ALA A 198 3.82 2.49 -6.50
CA ALA A 198 2.94 3.43 -5.78
C ALA A 198 1.52 3.49 -6.35
N GLN A 199 1.28 2.95 -7.52
CA GLN A 199 -0.06 2.84 -8.12
C GLN A 199 -0.67 1.44 -7.98
N GLY A 200 0.01 0.50 -7.29
CA GLY A 200 -0.55 -0.78 -6.89
C GLY A 200 0.07 -2.01 -7.55
N MET A 201 1.12 -1.85 -8.38
CA MET A 201 1.71 -2.98 -9.11
C MET A 201 2.71 -3.76 -8.26
N TYR A 202 2.20 -4.48 -7.30
CA TYR A 202 2.95 -5.40 -6.44
C TYR A 202 2.09 -6.58 -5.99
N GLY A 203 2.74 -7.65 -5.62
CA GLY A 203 2.14 -8.85 -5.04
C GLY A 203 3.20 -9.73 -4.38
N ALA A 204 2.83 -10.92 -3.96
CA ALA A 204 3.74 -11.88 -3.36
C ALA A 204 3.80 -13.20 -4.12
N ILE A 205 4.98 -13.79 -4.12
CA ILE A 205 5.22 -15.17 -4.54
C ILE A 205 5.72 -15.97 -3.34
N VAL A 206 5.06 -17.08 -3.07
CA VAL A 206 5.46 -18.05 -2.05
C VAL A 206 6.08 -19.25 -2.74
N VAL A 207 7.34 -19.50 -2.44
CA VAL A 207 8.03 -20.73 -2.84
C VAL A 207 8.00 -21.66 -1.63
N GLU A 208 7.13 -22.67 -1.66
CA GLU A 208 7.08 -23.64 -0.58
C GLU A 208 8.31 -24.55 -0.58
N PRO A 209 8.82 -24.96 0.59
CA PRO A 209 9.89 -25.97 0.64
C PRO A 209 9.39 -27.31 0.09
N VAL A 210 10.32 -28.14 -0.36
CA VAL A 210 9.99 -29.53 -0.69
C VAL A 210 9.38 -30.21 0.52
N GLY A 211 8.19 -30.79 0.36
CA GLY A 211 7.41 -31.37 1.46
C GLY A 211 6.32 -30.44 2.02
N GLY A 212 6.24 -29.21 1.51
CA GLY A 212 5.17 -28.26 1.81
C GLY A 212 5.32 -27.55 3.17
N LEU A 213 4.41 -26.67 3.44
CA LEU A 213 4.26 -26.01 4.74
C LEU A 213 3.41 -26.88 5.67
N PRO A 214 3.59 -26.79 7.02
CA PRO A 214 2.69 -27.46 7.95
C PRO A 214 1.24 -27.11 7.67
N PRO A 215 0.29 -28.05 7.79
CA PRO A 215 -1.11 -27.76 7.54
C PRO A 215 -1.66 -26.76 8.55
N VAL A 216 -2.57 -25.92 8.10
CA VAL A 216 -3.35 -24.97 8.92
C VAL A 216 -4.80 -25.00 8.47
N ASP A 217 -5.71 -24.50 9.31
CA ASP A 217 -7.14 -24.49 9.00
C ASP A 217 -7.50 -23.36 8.03
N ARG A 218 -6.78 -22.22 8.14
CA ARG A 218 -6.99 -21.05 7.26
C ARG A 218 -5.69 -20.41 6.84
N GLU A 219 -5.70 -19.82 5.64
CA GLU A 219 -4.62 -18.99 5.13
C GLU A 219 -5.18 -17.63 4.69
N PHE A 220 -4.41 -16.60 4.95
CA PHE A 220 -4.72 -15.24 4.50
C PHE A 220 -3.51 -14.60 3.84
N TYR A 221 -3.77 -13.82 2.79
CA TYR A 221 -2.78 -13.04 2.06
C TYR A 221 -3.05 -11.56 2.25
N ILE A 222 -2.09 -10.87 2.87
CA ILE A 222 -2.22 -9.47 3.25
C ILE A 222 -0.98 -8.70 2.82
N MET A 223 -1.16 -7.61 2.07
CA MET A 223 -0.06 -6.71 1.74
C MET A 223 -0.41 -5.26 2.09
N GLN A 224 0.56 -4.58 2.70
CA GLN A 224 0.49 -3.14 2.92
C GLN A 224 0.94 -2.38 1.68
N GLY A 225 0.22 -1.30 1.34
CA GLY A 225 0.64 -0.29 0.37
C GLY A 225 0.54 1.12 0.94
N ASP A 226 1.36 2.02 0.42
CA ASP A 226 1.33 3.45 0.73
C ASP A 226 1.00 4.26 -0.53
N TRP A 227 0.06 5.21 -0.39
CA TRP A 227 -0.55 5.91 -1.51
C TRP A 227 -0.29 7.41 -1.44
N TYR A 228 0.16 7.97 -2.56
CA TYR A 228 0.60 9.35 -2.70
C TYR A 228 -0.37 10.13 -3.57
N THR A 229 -1.54 10.44 -3.03
CA THR A 229 -2.58 11.20 -3.74
C THR A 229 -2.25 12.69 -3.78
N ALA A 230 -2.61 13.36 -4.88
CA ALA A 230 -2.45 14.82 -5.02
C ALA A 230 -3.24 15.57 -3.93
N GLY A 231 -4.48 15.15 -3.69
CA GLY A 231 -5.27 15.63 -2.56
C GLY A 231 -4.77 15.08 -1.23
N ARG A 232 -5.29 15.64 -0.14
CA ARG A 232 -5.03 15.17 1.22
C ARG A 232 -5.92 13.98 1.58
N LEU A 233 -5.55 13.28 2.64
CA LEU A 233 -6.39 12.26 3.26
C LEU A 233 -7.83 12.76 3.43
N GLY A 234 -8.79 11.99 2.91
CA GLY A 234 -10.22 12.31 2.99
C GLY A 234 -10.75 13.24 1.89
N ASN A 235 -9.91 13.74 0.98
CA ASN A 235 -10.40 14.51 -0.17
C ASN A 235 -11.24 13.61 -1.08
N GLN A 236 -12.46 14.06 -1.38
CA GLN A 236 -13.40 13.35 -2.22
C GLN A 236 -13.07 13.46 -3.72
N GLY A 237 -13.59 12.54 -4.50
CA GLY A 237 -13.46 12.50 -5.96
C GLY A 237 -12.18 11.81 -6.43
N HIS A 238 -11.90 11.97 -7.73
CA HIS A 238 -10.73 11.34 -8.34
C HIS A 238 -9.43 11.99 -7.90
N GLN A 239 -8.50 11.19 -7.41
CA GLN A 239 -7.17 11.61 -7.01
C GLN A 239 -6.12 11.09 -7.99
N THR A 240 -5.19 11.94 -8.36
CA THR A 240 -4.03 11.57 -9.18
C THR A 240 -2.82 11.30 -8.29
N PHE A 241 -1.84 10.59 -8.83
CA PHE A 241 -0.57 10.35 -8.16
C PHE A 241 0.23 11.65 -7.97
N SER A 242 0.83 11.84 -6.80
CA SER A 242 1.75 12.93 -6.50
C SER A 242 3.19 12.44 -6.42
N ASN A 243 3.96 12.72 -7.45
CA ASN A 243 5.39 12.42 -7.48
C ASN A 243 6.16 13.18 -6.39
N GLU A 244 5.77 14.42 -6.08
CA GLU A 244 6.39 15.21 -5.02
C GLU A 244 6.27 14.53 -3.66
N LYS A 245 5.05 14.08 -3.30
CA LYS A 245 4.81 13.38 -2.03
C LYS A 245 5.53 12.02 -2.00
N ALA A 246 5.59 11.32 -3.12
CA ALA A 246 6.29 10.04 -3.20
C ALA A 246 7.80 10.21 -3.00
N LEU A 247 8.42 11.21 -3.64
CA LEU A 247 9.83 11.54 -3.43
C LEU A 247 10.13 12.05 -2.01
N ALA A 248 9.17 12.74 -1.39
CA ALA A 248 9.28 13.21 -0.01
C ALA A 248 8.94 12.09 1.01
N GLU A 249 8.51 10.92 0.56
CA GLU A 249 8.05 9.80 1.39
C GLU A 249 6.90 10.18 2.35
N LEU A 250 5.97 11.00 1.86
CA LEU A 250 4.81 11.51 2.61
C LEU A 250 3.50 10.97 2.02
N PRO A 251 3.15 9.71 2.26
CA PRO A 251 1.88 9.14 1.77
C PRO A 251 0.69 9.75 2.51
N GLU A 252 -0.43 9.84 1.81
CA GLU A 252 -1.70 10.25 2.39
C GLU A 252 -2.49 9.07 2.96
N TYR A 253 -2.32 7.86 2.39
CA TYR A 253 -2.99 6.67 2.86
C TYR A 253 -2.01 5.52 3.05
N TYR A 254 -2.32 4.69 4.04
CA TYR A 254 -1.79 3.33 4.19
C TYR A 254 -2.98 2.39 4.15
N THR A 255 -2.90 1.37 3.32
CA THR A 255 -3.96 0.36 3.24
C THR A 255 -3.39 -1.05 3.32
N PHE A 256 -4.20 -1.96 3.80
CA PHE A 256 -4.05 -3.37 3.48
C PHE A 256 -4.92 -3.68 2.27
N ASN A 257 -4.42 -4.52 1.37
CA ASN A 257 -5.13 -5.02 0.21
C ASN A 257 -5.86 -3.93 -0.60
N GLY A 258 -5.16 -2.81 -0.86
CA GLY A 258 -5.53 -1.82 -1.87
C GLY A 258 -6.65 -0.85 -1.54
N HIS A 259 -7.35 -0.99 -0.41
CA HIS A 259 -8.48 -0.13 -0.07
C HIS A 259 -8.51 0.20 1.42
N VAL A 260 -8.89 1.43 1.78
CA VAL A 260 -9.18 1.80 3.17
C VAL A 260 -10.34 0.94 3.67
N ASN A 261 -10.17 0.34 4.85
CA ASN A 261 -11.13 -0.61 5.42
C ASN A 261 -11.31 -1.95 4.65
N ALA A 262 -10.36 -2.35 3.78
CA ALA A 262 -10.44 -3.65 3.11
C ALA A 262 -10.66 -4.80 4.09
N LEU A 263 -9.85 -4.88 5.16
CA LEU A 263 -9.90 -5.97 6.14
C LEU A 263 -10.89 -5.74 7.30
N THR A 264 -11.58 -4.61 7.33
CA THR A 264 -12.52 -4.30 8.43
C THR A 264 -13.98 -4.18 7.98
N LYS A 265 -14.19 -3.89 6.69
CA LYS A 265 -15.54 -3.75 6.11
C LYS A 265 -15.77 -4.66 4.91
N LEU A 266 -14.82 -4.68 3.93
CA LEU A 266 -15.03 -5.41 2.68
C LEU A 266 -14.81 -6.91 2.88
N TYR A 267 -13.69 -7.29 3.45
CA TYR A 267 -13.25 -8.69 3.63
C TYR A 267 -12.67 -8.90 5.03
N PRO A 268 -13.51 -8.85 6.09
CA PRO A 268 -13.04 -9.11 7.46
C PRO A 268 -12.45 -10.52 7.57
N LEU A 269 -11.27 -10.62 8.18
CA LEU A 269 -10.68 -11.93 8.48
C LEU A 269 -11.55 -12.69 9.46
N GLN A 270 -11.85 -13.94 9.17
CA GLN A 270 -12.71 -14.79 10.01
C GLN A 270 -12.00 -16.09 10.33
N ALA A 271 -12.00 -16.46 11.60
CA ALA A 271 -11.55 -17.74 12.10
C ALA A 271 -12.39 -18.19 13.31
N GLU A 272 -12.48 -19.48 13.53
CA GLU A 272 -13.15 -20.04 14.69
C GLU A 272 -12.16 -20.29 15.83
N VAL A 273 -12.64 -20.31 17.05
CA VAL A 273 -11.81 -20.61 18.22
C VAL A 273 -11.22 -22.01 18.12
N GLY A 274 -9.91 -22.11 18.18
CA GLY A 274 -9.16 -23.36 18.06
C GLY A 274 -8.62 -23.65 16.65
N GLU A 275 -9.01 -22.85 15.65
CA GLU A 275 -8.39 -22.94 14.30
C GLU A 275 -6.96 -22.38 14.31
N THR A 276 -6.10 -23.01 13.54
CA THR A 276 -4.76 -22.52 13.22
C THR A 276 -4.80 -21.66 11.97
N VAL A 277 -4.18 -20.50 12.03
CA VAL A 277 -4.19 -19.52 10.92
C VAL A 277 -2.76 -19.24 10.46
N ARG A 278 -2.56 -19.22 9.14
CA ARG A 278 -1.34 -18.70 8.51
C ARG A 278 -1.62 -17.40 7.80
N VAL A 279 -0.78 -16.41 8.04
CA VAL A 279 -0.84 -15.14 7.31
C VAL A 279 0.41 -15.02 6.46
N PHE A 280 0.23 -14.86 5.16
CA PHE A 280 1.26 -14.42 4.23
C PHE A 280 1.23 -12.90 4.21
N PHE A 281 2.21 -12.29 4.87
CA PHE A 281 2.27 -10.84 5.01
C PHE A 281 3.40 -10.25 4.19
N GLY A 282 3.10 -9.19 3.44
CA GLY A 282 4.08 -8.46 2.65
C GLY A 282 3.87 -6.95 2.69
N VAL A 283 4.89 -6.22 2.24
CA VAL A 283 4.85 -4.77 2.05
C VAL A 283 5.17 -4.48 0.59
N GLY A 284 4.19 -3.92 -0.13
CA GLY A 284 4.36 -3.46 -1.51
C GLY A 284 5.09 -2.11 -1.56
N GLY A 285 4.87 -1.27 -0.59
CA GLY A 285 5.51 0.03 -0.49
C GLY A 285 4.90 1.10 -1.41
N PRO A 286 5.72 2.00 -2.02
CA PRO A 286 7.15 1.81 -2.29
C PRO A 286 8.13 2.24 -1.19
N ASN A 287 7.71 3.10 -0.25
CA ASN A 287 8.69 3.78 0.61
C ASN A 287 8.60 3.36 2.08
N LYS A 288 7.44 2.91 2.55
CA LYS A 288 7.21 2.68 3.98
C LYS A 288 7.19 1.20 4.35
N GLY A 289 8.00 0.86 5.34
CA GLY A 289 7.97 -0.45 5.96
C GLY A 289 6.76 -0.66 6.86
N SER A 290 6.59 -1.88 7.36
CA SER A 290 5.53 -2.25 8.30
C SER A 290 6.04 -3.16 9.39
N ASN A 291 5.35 -3.16 10.52
CA ASN A 291 5.49 -4.15 11.58
C ASN A 291 4.11 -4.80 11.77
N PHE A 292 3.95 -6.02 11.28
CA PHE A 292 2.68 -6.73 11.37
C PHE A 292 2.39 -7.18 12.80
N HIS A 293 1.18 -6.93 13.27
CA HIS A 293 0.72 -7.28 14.60
C HIS A 293 -0.76 -7.63 14.59
N ILE A 294 -1.12 -8.67 15.29
CA ILE A 294 -2.52 -9.01 15.59
C ILE A 294 -2.75 -8.71 17.06
N ILE A 295 -3.67 -7.79 17.37
CA ILE A 295 -3.97 -7.39 18.74
C ILE A 295 -4.60 -8.57 19.49
N GLY A 296 -4.00 -8.92 20.63
CA GLY A 296 -4.49 -10.00 21.48
C GLY A 296 -3.90 -11.37 21.19
N GLU A 297 -3.03 -11.50 20.16
CA GLU A 297 -2.39 -12.74 19.80
C GLU A 297 -0.86 -12.67 19.86
N VAL A 298 -0.25 -13.81 20.19
CA VAL A 298 1.19 -14.05 20.08
C VAL A 298 1.40 -15.15 19.05
N PHE A 299 2.24 -14.88 18.04
CA PHE A 299 2.49 -15.85 16.98
C PHE A 299 3.25 -17.07 17.51
N ASP A 300 2.74 -18.27 17.27
CA ASP A 300 3.42 -19.53 17.57
C ASP A 300 4.65 -19.73 16.72
N ARG A 301 4.61 -19.25 15.47
CA ARG A 301 5.69 -19.39 14.51
C ARG A 301 5.75 -18.21 13.55
N VAL A 302 6.97 -17.74 13.30
CA VAL A 302 7.28 -16.75 12.28
C VAL A 302 8.27 -17.38 11.31
N TYR A 303 7.99 -17.26 10.02
CA TYR A 303 8.88 -17.67 8.93
C TYR A 303 9.59 -16.43 8.39
N SER A 304 10.86 -16.56 8.03
CA SER A 304 11.68 -15.50 7.40
C SER A 304 11.97 -15.86 5.95
#